data_cc9eac9d03b16bce4c4e41581718e083
#
_entry.id   cc9eac9d03b16bce4c4e41581718e083
#
_cell.length_a   1.000
_cell.length_b   1.000
_cell.length_c   1.000
_cell.angle_alpha   90.00
_cell.angle_beta   90.00
_cell.angle_gamma   90.00
#
_symmetry.space_group_name_H-M   'P 1'
#
loop_
_entity.id
_entity.type
_entity.pdbx_description
1 polymer ?
#
loop_
_entity_poly.entity_id
_entity_poly.type
_entity_poly.pdbx_seq_one_letter_code
_entity_poly.pdbx_strand_id
1 'polypeptide(L)'
;MPSRAPIPARRYTQTRVPSLDTQLEIKVMIEDARDIGLSEPEWHALGEKASVLHFRIDGRPCQVMLRPDADEGDPEAELRRLHRVLLHFMKNAIEAGRSGLLRVGEALLAFHVTADGKMLGEAVFALGSAGRPITLALPEAKTPATPTRALPPGPVRRRGP
;
A
#
# COMPACT_ATOMS: atom_id res chain seq x y z
N MET A 1 9.54 37.52 11.10
CA MET A 1 8.60 36.40 10.94
C MET A 1 8.64 35.97 9.48
N PRO A 2 9.10 34.77 9.12
CA PRO A 2 9.01 34.34 7.73
C PRO A 2 7.53 34.14 7.38
N SER A 3 7.08 34.87 6.37
CA SER A 3 5.72 34.76 5.80
C SER A 3 5.56 33.32 5.28
N ARG A 4 4.66 32.55 5.89
CA ARG A 4 4.33 31.20 5.43
C ARG A 4 3.72 31.31 4.04
N ALA A 5 4.35 30.72 3.04
CA ALA A 5 3.79 30.69 1.70
C ALA A 5 2.34 30.15 1.74
N PRO A 6 1.41 30.71 0.95
CA PRO A 6 0.03 30.24 0.94
C PRO A 6 0.01 28.76 0.57
N ILE A 7 -0.64 27.95 1.41
CA ILE A 7 -0.83 26.52 1.15
C ILE A 7 -1.67 26.41 -0.12
N PRO A 8 -1.20 25.72 -1.18
CA PRO A 8 -1.98 25.58 -2.40
C PRO A 8 -3.34 24.94 -2.09
N ALA A 9 -4.39 25.38 -2.80
CA ALA A 9 -5.73 24.84 -2.63
C ALA A 9 -5.69 23.28 -2.71
N ARG A 10 -6.16 22.62 -1.67
CA ARG A 10 -6.13 21.15 -1.58
C ARG A 10 -7.07 20.56 -2.63
N ARG A 11 -6.61 19.56 -3.36
CA ARG A 11 -7.45 18.81 -4.31
C ARG A 11 -8.50 18.01 -3.55
N TYR A 12 -9.65 17.80 -4.19
CA TYR A 12 -10.75 16.97 -3.68
C TYR A 12 -11.45 17.49 -2.40
N THR A 13 -11.31 18.75 -2.04
CA THR A 13 -12.00 19.34 -0.87
C THR A 13 -13.52 19.33 -0.96
N GLN A 14 -14.08 19.22 -2.16
CA GLN A 14 -15.53 19.19 -2.42
C GLN A 14 -16.04 17.79 -2.82
N THR A 15 -15.29 16.74 -2.52
CA THR A 15 -15.74 15.38 -2.85
C THR A 15 -17.00 15.00 -2.07
N ARG A 16 -18.04 14.55 -2.79
CA ARG A 16 -19.29 14.01 -2.22
C ARG A 16 -19.32 12.48 -2.22
N VAL A 17 -18.30 11.84 -2.78
CA VAL A 17 -18.22 10.37 -2.82
C VAL A 17 -18.01 9.84 -1.41
N PRO A 18 -18.88 8.92 -0.93
CA PRO A 18 -18.73 8.31 0.38
C PRO A 18 -17.36 7.60 0.56
N SER A 19 -16.83 7.63 1.77
CA SER A 19 -15.57 6.94 2.10
C SER A 19 -15.64 5.45 1.76
N LEU A 20 -16.75 4.79 2.07
CA LEU A 20 -16.96 3.36 1.84
C LEU A 20 -16.83 2.98 0.36
N ASP A 21 -17.44 3.77 -0.54
CA ASP A 21 -17.36 3.53 -1.99
C ASP A 21 -15.92 3.63 -2.48
N THR A 22 -15.18 4.63 -1.99
CA THR A 22 -13.76 4.80 -2.34
C THR A 22 -12.88 3.69 -1.76
N GLN A 23 -13.17 3.22 -0.54
CA GLN A 23 -12.47 2.09 0.08
C GLN A 23 -12.69 0.81 -0.72
N LEU A 24 -13.93 0.56 -1.18
CA LEU A 24 -14.26 -0.59 -2.01
C LEU A 24 -13.53 -0.51 -3.37
N GLU A 25 -13.51 0.67 -4.00
CA GLU A 25 -12.79 0.88 -5.26
C GLU A 25 -11.29 0.58 -5.11
N ILE A 26 -10.65 1.03 -4.02
CA ILE A 26 -9.25 0.73 -3.72
C ILE A 26 -9.05 -0.78 -3.51
N LYS A 27 -9.96 -1.43 -2.77
CA LYS A 27 -9.87 -2.87 -2.51
C LYS A 27 -9.91 -3.66 -3.82
N VAL A 28 -10.90 -3.43 -4.67
CA VAL A 28 -11.03 -4.08 -5.98
C VAL A 28 -9.78 -3.85 -6.82
N MET A 29 -9.29 -2.63 -6.87
CA MET A 29 -8.10 -2.27 -7.64
C MET A 29 -6.83 -3.02 -7.19
N ILE A 30 -6.64 -3.21 -5.87
CA ILE A 30 -5.52 -4.00 -5.33
C ILE A 30 -5.70 -5.48 -5.67
N GLU A 31 -6.92 -6.01 -5.56
CA GLU A 31 -7.23 -7.40 -5.93
C GLU A 31 -6.98 -7.68 -7.43
N ASP A 32 -7.29 -6.71 -8.30
CA ASP A 32 -7.04 -6.78 -9.73
C ASP A 32 -5.55 -6.63 -10.11
N ALA A 33 -4.73 -6.13 -9.20
CA ALA A 33 -3.30 -5.90 -9.43
C ALA A 33 -2.40 -7.02 -8.87
N ARG A 34 -2.92 -8.23 -8.72
CA ARG A 34 -2.16 -9.41 -8.28
C ARG A 34 -1.05 -9.80 -9.25
N ASP A 35 -1.23 -9.51 -10.52
CA ASP A 35 -0.25 -9.69 -11.59
C ASP A 35 1.07 -8.94 -11.36
N ILE A 36 1.03 -7.83 -10.61
CA ILE A 36 2.19 -7.02 -10.26
C ILE A 36 2.57 -7.11 -8.77
N GLY A 37 2.08 -8.12 -8.05
CA GLY A 37 2.48 -8.44 -6.67
C GLY A 37 1.62 -7.85 -5.57
N LEU A 38 0.55 -7.09 -5.86
CA LEU A 38 -0.37 -6.58 -4.85
C LEU A 38 -1.37 -7.66 -4.40
N SER A 39 -1.71 -7.68 -3.10
CA SER A 39 -2.66 -8.67 -2.57
C SER A 39 -3.20 -8.30 -1.19
N GLU A 40 -4.21 -9.04 -0.73
CA GLU A 40 -4.78 -9.05 0.61
C GLU A 40 -5.18 -7.62 1.13
N PRO A 41 -6.00 -6.84 0.41
CA PRO A 41 -6.44 -5.53 0.89
C PRO A 41 -7.47 -5.67 2.00
N GLU A 42 -7.23 -5.01 3.13
CA GLU A 42 -8.13 -5.02 4.29
C GLU A 42 -8.20 -3.62 4.92
N TRP A 43 -9.43 -3.13 5.14
CA TRP A 43 -9.67 -1.86 5.79
C TRP A 43 -10.05 -2.04 7.26
N HIS A 44 -9.44 -1.23 8.12
CA HIS A 44 -9.78 -1.17 9.54
C HIS A 44 -10.09 0.28 9.93
N ALA A 45 -11.16 0.45 10.72
CA ALA A 45 -11.46 1.73 11.35
C ALA A 45 -10.60 1.87 12.61
N LEU A 46 -9.98 3.03 12.78
CA LEU A 46 -9.28 3.40 14.01
C LEU A 46 -10.07 4.51 14.71
N GLY A 47 -11.05 4.10 15.52
CA GLY A 47 -12.02 5.03 16.10
C GLY A 47 -12.93 5.66 15.03
N GLU A 48 -13.51 6.81 15.34
CA GLU A 48 -14.50 7.47 14.46
C GLU A 48 -13.86 8.30 13.31
N LYS A 49 -12.57 8.62 13.40
CA LYS A 49 -11.95 9.68 12.58
C LYS A 49 -10.70 9.23 11.81
N ALA A 50 -10.37 7.95 11.84
CA ALA A 50 -9.20 7.44 11.13
C ALA A 50 -9.47 6.08 10.52
N SER A 51 -8.77 5.75 9.45
CA SER A 51 -8.82 4.43 8.83
C SER A 51 -7.43 3.96 8.42
N VAL A 52 -7.24 2.65 8.41
CA VAL A 52 -6.01 2.01 7.96
C VAL A 52 -6.33 1.02 6.86
N LEU A 53 -5.58 1.09 5.78
CA LEU A 53 -5.53 0.05 4.76
C LEU A 53 -4.31 -0.82 5.01
N HIS A 54 -4.53 -2.11 5.20
CA HIS A 54 -3.49 -3.14 5.17
C HIS A 54 -3.53 -3.82 3.81
N PHE A 55 -2.38 -4.17 3.28
CA PHE A 55 -2.24 -4.94 2.04
C PHE A 55 -0.84 -5.55 1.97
N ARG A 56 -0.55 -6.31 0.92
CA ARG A 56 0.78 -6.89 0.70
C ARG A 56 1.33 -6.51 -0.66
N ILE A 57 2.66 -6.40 -0.71
CA ILE A 57 3.42 -6.27 -1.96
C ILE A 57 4.48 -7.39 -1.97
N ASP A 58 4.41 -8.27 -2.95
CA ASP A 58 5.29 -9.45 -3.04
C ASP A 58 5.36 -10.24 -1.71
N GLY A 59 4.19 -10.41 -1.06
CA GLY A 59 4.06 -11.10 0.23
C GLY A 59 4.50 -10.30 1.45
N ARG A 60 5.07 -9.11 1.30
CA ARG A 60 5.50 -8.23 2.41
C ARG A 60 4.34 -7.36 2.89
N PRO A 61 4.18 -7.18 4.21
CA PRO A 61 3.11 -6.36 4.76
C PRO A 61 3.34 -4.88 4.48
N CYS A 62 2.27 -4.20 4.12
CA CYS A 62 2.20 -2.75 3.91
C CYS A 62 1.00 -2.19 4.62
N GLN A 63 1.08 -0.93 5.03
CA GLN A 63 -0.05 -0.22 5.60
C GLN A 63 -0.06 1.25 5.19
N VAL A 64 -1.26 1.81 5.09
CA VAL A 64 -1.49 3.24 4.91
C VAL A 64 -2.47 3.70 5.97
N MET A 65 -2.07 4.67 6.78
CA MET A 65 -2.91 5.25 7.80
C MET A 65 -3.44 6.60 7.32
N LEU A 66 -4.75 6.76 7.29
CA LEU A 66 -5.43 8.01 6.95
C LEU A 66 -5.96 8.63 8.24
N ARG A 67 -5.38 9.77 8.61
CA ARG A 67 -5.80 10.58 9.77
C ARG A 67 -6.09 11.99 9.30
N PRO A 68 -7.32 12.48 9.47
CA PRO A 68 -7.61 13.89 9.33
C PRO A 68 -6.80 14.72 10.32
N ASP A 69 -6.34 15.91 9.88
CA ASP A 69 -5.74 16.86 10.80
C ASP A 69 -6.80 17.39 11.78
N ALA A 70 -6.46 17.44 13.07
CA ALA A 70 -7.39 17.88 14.12
C ALA A 70 -7.86 19.33 13.97
N ASP A 71 -7.07 20.16 13.27
CA ASP A 71 -7.30 21.58 13.09
C ASP A 71 -8.11 21.93 11.83
N GLU A 72 -8.52 20.93 11.03
CA GLU A 72 -9.16 21.14 9.74
C GLU A 72 -10.64 20.76 9.72
N GLY A 73 -11.49 21.61 10.25
CA GLY A 73 -12.93 21.64 9.99
C GLY A 73 -13.66 20.32 10.25
N ASP A 74 -14.35 19.77 9.24
CA ASP A 74 -15.11 18.52 9.31
C ASP A 74 -14.18 17.31 9.08
N PRO A 75 -13.91 16.48 10.13
CA PRO A 75 -13.02 15.32 10.01
C PRO A 75 -13.52 14.29 9.01
N GLU A 76 -14.85 14.16 8.82
CA GLU A 76 -15.41 13.21 7.88
C GLU A 76 -15.18 13.65 6.43
N ALA A 77 -15.37 14.93 6.15
CA ALA A 77 -15.06 15.50 4.84
C ALA A 77 -13.58 15.37 4.50
N GLU A 78 -12.70 15.60 5.48
CA GLU A 78 -11.26 15.43 5.31
C GLU A 78 -10.88 13.95 5.10
N LEU A 79 -11.49 13.02 5.82
CA LEU A 79 -11.27 11.59 5.61
C LEU A 79 -11.74 11.15 4.20
N ARG A 80 -12.90 11.64 3.73
CA ARG A 80 -13.34 11.41 2.34
C ARG A 80 -12.31 11.90 1.34
N ARG A 81 -11.77 13.10 1.56
CA ARG A 81 -10.71 13.67 0.73
C ARG A 81 -9.47 12.78 0.70
N LEU A 82 -8.99 12.33 1.87
CA LEU A 82 -7.81 11.47 1.99
C LEU A 82 -8.00 10.13 1.28
N HIS A 83 -9.17 9.49 1.37
CA HIS A 83 -9.49 8.29 0.61
C HIS A 83 -9.38 8.53 -0.91
N ARG A 84 -9.88 9.66 -1.41
CA ARG A 84 -9.78 10.00 -2.84
C ARG A 84 -8.35 10.26 -3.27
N VAL A 85 -7.55 10.95 -2.46
CA VAL A 85 -6.12 11.15 -2.72
C VAL A 85 -5.39 9.81 -2.78
N LEU A 86 -5.64 8.91 -1.80
CA LEU A 86 -5.03 7.58 -1.80
C LEU A 86 -5.44 6.78 -3.04
N LEU A 87 -6.71 6.80 -3.44
CA LEU A 87 -7.17 6.11 -4.65
C LEU A 87 -6.38 6.53 -5.89
N HIS A 88 -6.23 7.84 -6.10
CA HIS A 88 -5.48 8.34 -7.26
C HIS A 88 -3.99 8.02 -7.18
N PHE A 89 -3.42 8.07 -5.97
CA PHE A 89 -2.04 7.66 -5.77
C PHE A 89 -1.83 6.18 -6.09
N MET A 90 -2.70 5.30 -5.60
CA MET A 90 -2.65 3.87 -5.89
C MET A 90 -2.84 3.55 -7.36
N LYS A 91 -3.79 4.23 -8.04
CA LYS A 91 -3.97 4.10 -9.51
C LYS A 91 -2.67 4.41 -10.26
N ASN A 92 -2.03 5.52 -9.93
CA ASN A 92 -0.78 5.91 -10.57
C ASN A 92 0.37 4.94 -10.28
N ALA A 93 0.47 4.41 -9.06
CA ALA A 93 1.49 3.43 -8.69
C ALA A 93 1.30 2.09 -9.44
N ILE A 94 0.05 1.63 -9.57
CA ILE A 94 -0.29 0.41 -10.32
C ILE A 94 0.00 0.60 -11.82
N GLU A 95 -0.38 1.73 -12.39
CA GLU A 95 -0.10 2.05 -13.78
C GLU A 95 1.40 2.12 -14.07
N ALA A 96 2.17 2.75 -13.19
CA ALA A 96 3.64 2.76 -13.28
C ALA A 96 4.23 1.35 -13.21
N GLY A 97 3.66 0.47 -12.36
CA GLY A 97 4.05 -0.92 -12.25
C GLY A 97 3.76 -1.72 -13.53
N ARG A 98 2.54 -1.59 -14.06
CA ARG A 98 2.11 -2.30 -15.28
C ARG A 98 2.82 -1.82 -16.55
N SER A 99 3.14 -0.53 -16.62
CA SER A 99 3.91 0.03 -17.73
C SER A 99 5.42 -0.32 -17.70
N GLY A 100 5.89 -0.92 -16.60
CA GLY A 100 7.30 -1.24 -16.40
C GLY A 100 8.19 -0.03 -16.09
N LEU A 101 7.59 1.14 -15.79
CA LEU A 101 8.33 2.35 -15.40
C LEU A 101 9.04 2.16 -14.07
N LEU A 102 8.34 1.54 -13.10
CA LEU A 102 8.82 1.22 -11.76
C LEU A 102 8.26 -0.15 -11.35
N ARG A 103 8.89 -0.83 -10.39
CA ARG A 103 8.19 -1.90 -9.66
C ARG A 103 7.17 -1.26 -8.72
N VAL A 104 6.01 -1.86 -8.57
CA VAL A 104 4.97 -1.34 -7.65
C VAL A 104 5.49 -1.21 -6.21
N GLY A 105 6.36 -2.13 -5.78
CA GLY A 105 7.03 -2.05 -4.47
C GLY A 105 7.97 -0.85 -4.32
N GLU A 106 8.57 -0.37 -5.40
CA GLU A 106 9.38 0.86 -5.39
C GLU A 106 8.49 2.10 -5.29
N ALA A 107 7.39 2.13 -6.03
CA ALA A 107 6.42 3.23 -5.98
C ALA A 107 5.74 3.37 -4.60
N LEU A 108 5.53 2.25 -3.91
CA LEU A 108 4.85 2.17 -2.62
C LEU A 108 5.81 1.91 -1.44
N LEU A 109 7.11 2.14 -1.62
CA LEU A 109 8.15 1.79 -0.63
C LEU A 109 7.88 2.36 0.77
N ALA A 110 7.38 3.59 0.85
CA ALA A 110 7.09 4.26 2.12
C ALA A 110 6.06 3.53 2.99
N PHE A 111 5.21 2.71 2.40
CA PHE A 111 4.12 1.99 3.08
C PHE A 111 4.52 0.60 3.60
N HIS A 112 5.70 0.11 3.28
CA HIS A 112 6.19 -1.15 3.85
C HIS A 112 6.29 -1.05 5.37
N VAL A 113 5.87 -2.11 6.04
CA VAL A 113 5.99 -2.22 7.50
C VAL A 113 7.36 -2.81 7.83
N THR A 114 8.10 -2.14 8.71
CA THR A 114 9.40 -2.60 9.22
C THR A 114 9.22 -3.71 10.26
N ALA A 115 10.31 -4.38 10.65
CA ALA A 115 10.27 -5.47 11.64
C ALA A 115 9.75 -5.02 13.02
N ASP A 116 9.91 -3.75 13.36
CA ASP A 116 9.41 -3.11 14.59
C ASP A 116 7.98 -2.53 14.44
N GLY A 117 7.30 -2.82 13.33
CA GLY A 117 5.89 -2.49 13.12
C GLY A 117 5.61 -1.06 12.66
N LYS A 118 6.64 -0.27 12.33
CA LYS A 118 6.49 1.11 11.82
C LYS A 118 6.42 1.13 10.30
N MET A 119 5.82 2.17 9.74
CA MET A 119 5.94 2.40 8.30
C MET A 119 7.37 2.83 7.95
N LEU A 120 7.87 2.32 6.83
CA LEU A 120 9.22 2.64 6.35
C LEU A 120 9.41 4.14 6.13
N GLY A 121 8.41 4.83 5.59
CA GLY A 121 8.44 6.28 5.41
C GLY A 121 8.63 7.05 6.72
N GLU A 122 7.94 6.65 7.79
CA GLU A 122 8.10 7.24 9.13
C GLU A 122 9.49 6.96 9.70
N ALA A 123 9.97 5.72 9.57
CA ALA A 123 11.28 5.33 10.06
C ALA A 123 12.41 6.10 9.37
N VAL A 124 12.35 6.23 8.04
CA VAL A 124 13.31 7.00 7.23
C VAL A 124 13.29 8.47 7.61
N PHE A 125 12.11 9.06 7.74
CA PHE A 125 11.97 10.46 8.12
C PHE A 125 12.56 10.74 9.51
N ALA A 126 12.26 9.89 10.49
CA ALA A 126 12.77 10.01 11.86
C ALA A 126 14.30 9.89 11.91
N LEU A 127 14.89 8.95 11.15
CA LEU A 127 16.34 8.75 11.09
C LEU A 127 17.04 9.91 10.36
N GLY A 128 16.47 10.38 9.25
CA GLY A 128 16.99 11.52 8.51
C GLY A 128 17.01 12.81 9.35
N SER A 129 15.97 13.04 10.15
CA SER A 129 15.87 14.17 11.08
C SER A 129 16.90 14.09 12.20
N ALA A 130 17.33 12.89 12.60
CA ALA A 130 18.33 12.66 13.64
C ALA A 130 19.78 12.61 13.11
N GLY A 131 19.99 12.71 11.79
CA GLY A 131 21.31 12.60 11.16
C GLY A 131 21.97 11.22 11.32
N ARG A 132 21.20 10.16 11.56
CA ARG A 132 21.69 8.80 11.77
C ARG A 132 21.69 7.99 10.49
N PRO A 133 22.66 7.06 10.30
CA PRO A 133 22.61 6.13 9.18
C PRO A 133 21.34 5.27 9.25
N ILE A 134 20.72 5.05 8.10
CA ILE A 134 19.48 4.28 7.99
C ILE A 134 19.85 2.81 7.82
N THR A 135 19.53 1.99 8.83
CA THR A 135 19.56 0.52 8.71
C THR A 135 18.14 0.02 8.77
N LEU A 136 17.63 -0.51 7.66
CA LEU A 136 16.25 -0.96 7.52
C LEU A 136 16.22 -2.47 7.37
N ALA A 137 15.58 -3.15 8.33
CA ALA A 137 15.21 -4.56 8.22
C ALA A 137 13.74 -4.66 7.80
N LEU A 138 13.48 -5.11 6.59
CA LEU A 138 12.13 -5.47 6.15
C LEU A 138 11.83 -6.91 6.57
N PRO A 139 10.59 -7.23 7.00
CA PRO A 139 10.20 -8.60 7.26
C PRO A 139 10.33 -9.43 5.98
N GLU A 140 10.72 -10.70 6.15
CA GLU A 140 10.82 -11.61 5.02
C GLU A 140 9.46 -11.81 4.35
N ALA A 141 9.47 -11.87 3.02
CA ALA A 141 8.26 -12.20 2.26
C ALA A 141 7.82 -13.62 2.61
N LYS A 142 6.54 -13.82 2.88
CA LYS A 142 5.97 -15.18 2.94
C LYS A 142 6.12 -15.81 1.56
N THR A 143 7.08 -16.73 1.41
CA THR A 143 7.21 -17.52 0.19
C THR A 143 5.93 -18.35 0.03
N PRO A 144 5.15 -18.18 -1.05
CA PRO A 144 4.03 -19.07 -1.30
C PRO A 144 4.60 -20.49 -1.40
N ALA A 145 4.01 -21.42 -0.67
CA ALA A 145 4.38 -22.83 -0.77
C ALA A 145 4.28 -23.23 -2.26
N THR A 146 5.42 -23.47 -2.89
CA THR A 146 5.45 -23.96 -4.28
C THR A 146 4.67 -25.28 -4.29
N PRO A 147 3.55 -25.39 -5.00
CA PRO A 147 2.88 -26.68 -5.13
C PRO A 147 3.88 -27.61 -5.81
N THR A 148 4.37 -28.59 -5.07
CA THR A 148 5.20 -29.67 -5.62
C THR A 148 4.35 -30.43 -6.62
N ARG A 149 4.38 -29.99 -7.87
CA ARG A 149 3.76 -30.72 -8.98
C ARG A 149 4.53 -32.02 -9.12
N ALA A 150 4.00 -33.07 -8.51
CA ALA A 150 4.50 -34.40 -8.73
C ALA A 150 4.47 -34.66 -10.26
N LEU A 151 5.64 -34.84 -10.84
CA LEU A 151 5.76 -35.28 -12.24
C LEU A 151 5.03 -36.61 -12.38
N PRO A 152 4.16 -36.80 -13.36
CA PRO A 152 3.54 -38.07 -13.62
C PRO A 152 4.65 -39.10 -13.94
N PRO A 153 4.54 -40.36 -13.45
CA PRO A 153 5.51 -41.38 -13.74
C PRO A 153 5.62 -41.57 -15.25
N GLY A 154 6.84 -41.48 -15.76
CA GLY A 154 7.15 -41.64 -17.16
C GLY A 154 6.71 -43.04 -17.66
N PRO A 155 6.40 -43.21 -18.96
CA PRO A 155 5.93 -44.47 -19.51
C PRO A 155 6.96 -45.57 -19.31
N VAL A 156 6.53 -46.66 -18.65
CA VAL A 156 7.33 -47.88 -18.48
C VAL A 156 7.56 -48.48 -19.86
N ARG A 157 8.80 -48.41 -20.36
CA ARG A 157 9.21 -49.15 -21.57
C ARG A 157 9.15 -50.63 -21.26
N ARG A 158 8.09 -51.32 -21.70
CA ARG A 158 8.06 -52.77 -21.79
C ARG A 158 9.11 -53.22 -22.82
N ARG A 159 10.18 -53.85 -22.34
CA ARG A 159 11.03 -54.70 -23.21
C ARG A 159 10.20 -55.93 -23.56
N GLY A 160 9.86 -56.11 -24.82
CA GLY A 160 9.34 -57.35 -25.36
C GLY A 160 10.45 -58.38 -25.56
N PRO A 161 10.07 -59.62 -25.71
CA PRO A 161 10.96 -60.76 -25.77
C PRO A 161 11.87 -60.82 -27.00
#